data_9e15f271fb90fa15129511a1451a2255
#
_entry.id   9e15f271fb90fa15129511a1451a2255
#
_cell.length_a   1.000
_cell.length_b   1.000
_cell.length_c   1.000
_cell.angle_alpha   90.00
_cell.angle_beta   90.00
_cell.angle_gamma   90.00
#
_symmetry.space_group_name_H-M   'P 1'
#
loop_
_entity.id
_entity.type
_entity.pdbx_description
1 polymer ?
#
loop_
_entity_poly.entity_id
_entity_poly.type
_entity_poly.pdbx_seq_one_letter_code
_entity_poly.pdbx_strand_id
1 'polypeptide(L)'
;VIIILAAAVILTITKNNPVSSAKEATFKEDMANIQDELSMYLSKKYTDNPTEFEKSSINLSGDGMVTELPSTKKYKEKVSVFEGNLVKNNSKVNSDEKKWFNEVIGNTSNVKEEWQDTIASVEDGVPIPKGFKYKEGTKDTGLVIKDDNENEFVWVPATESTYRKDTSFPSWNNFTPTGDDTLPNGITDETADVKKYGGFYIGRYEAGIPEGDTSTSNKTGIPVSKKDEVVWTNIDYTNAKASAEKMINNEYVQTGLLTGTAWDTTCHWIEGSLSSINASAKLADSRYYGNYKNSLSPANENSGIKRTA
;
A
#
# COMPACT_ATOMS: atom_id res chain seq x y z
N VAL A 1 2.49 -44.06 -3.71
CA VAL A 1 2.25 -44.04 -5.16
C VAL A 1 2.16 -42.58 -5.57
N ILE A 2 3.25 -42.06 -6.16
CA ILE A 2 3.31 -40.67 -6.68
C ILE A 2 2.59 -40.72 -8.02
N ILE A 3 1.45 -40.02 -8.12
CA ILE A 3 0.77 -39.80 -9.40
C ILE A 3 1.38 -38.55 -10.00
N ILE A 4 2.28 -38.72 -10.97
CA ILE A 4 2.74 -37.66 -11.83
C ILE A 4 1.60 -37.37 -12.83
N LEU A 5 0.82 -36.34 -12.61
CA LEU A 5 -0.09 -35.80 -13.61
C LEU A 5 0.71 -34.89 -14.55
N ALA A 6 1.20 -35.45 -15.64
CA ALA A 6 1.66 -34.65 -16.77
C ALA A 6 0.42 -34.00 -17.40
N ALA A 7 0.23 -32.70 -17.19
CA ALA A 7 -0.79 -31.93 -17.87
C ALA A 7 -0.39 -31.78 -19.35
N ALA A 8 -1.02 -32.54 -20.24
CA ALA A 8 -0.89 -32.34 -21.67
C ALA A 8 -1.59 -31.01 -22.04
N VAL A 9 -0.80 -29.98 -22.35
CA VAL A 9 -1.31 -28.72 -22.91
C VAL A 9 -1.72 -28.96 -24.36
N ILE A 10 -3.01 -29.07 -24.63
CA ILE A 10 -3.55 -29.09 -25.99
C ILE A 10 -3.53 -27.65 -26.52
N LEU A 11 -2.58 -27.37 -27.41
CA LEU A 11 -2.50 -26.10 -28.14
C LEU A 11 -3.62 -26.03 -29.19
N THR A 12 -4.68 -25.30 -28.91
CA THR A 12 -5.61 -24.84 -29.93
C THR A 12 -5.04 -23.57 -30.57
N ILE A 13 -4.53 -23.71 -31.80
CA ILE A 13 -4.04 -22.61 -32.61
C ILE A 13 -5.26 -21.82 -33.10
N THR A 14 -5.61 -20.74 -32.41
CA THR A 14 -6.52 -19.74 -32.93
C THR A 14 -5.74 -18.65 -33.67
N LYS A 15 -6.31 -18.12 -34.72
CA LYS A 15 -5.79 -17.23 -35.77
C LYS A 15 -5.18 -15.89 -35.31
N ASN A 16 -4.32 -15.84 -34.30
CA ASN A 16 -3.77 -14.59 -33.80
C ASN A 16 -2.26 -14.69 -33.63
N ASN A 17 -1.56 -13.84 -34.35
CA ASN A 17 -0.15 -13.48 -34.25
C ASN A 17 0.80 -14.55 -33.63
N PRO A 18 1.60 -15.25 -34.48
CA PRO A 18 2.48 -16.35 -34.02
C PRO A 18 3.43 -15.97 -32.88
N VAL A 19 3.83 -14.70 -32.81
CA VAL A 19 4.71 -14.19 -31.75
C VAL A 19 4.01 -14.11 -30.40
N SER A 20 2.73 -13.74 -30.37
CA SER A 20 1.94 -13.70 -29.14
C SER A 20 1.69 -15.12 -28.61
N SER A 21 1.34 -16.05 -29.50
CA SER A 21 1.14 -17.45 -29.13
C SER A 21 2.41 -18.13 -28.61
N ALA A 22 3.57 -17.80 -29.19
CA ALA A 22 4.86 -18.29 -28.70
C ALA A 22 5.20 -17.73 -27.30
N LYS A 23 4.93 -16.43 -27.06
CA LYS A 23 5.14 -15.83 -25.72
C LYS A 23 4.22 -16.44 -24.68
N GLU A 24 2.96 -16.66 -25.01
CA GLU A 24 1.99 -17.33 -24.17
C GLU A 24 2.45 -18.74 -23.79
N ALA A 25 2.82 -19.56 -24.78
CA ALA A 25 3.29 -20.93 -24.56
C ALA A 25 4.53 -20.96 -23.64
N THR A 26 5.52 -20.11 -23.93
CA THR A 26 6.74 -20.02 -23.10
C THR A 26 6.43 -19.58 -21.67
N PHE A 27 5.58 -18.56 -21.49
CA PHE A 27 5.21 -18.10 -20.16
C PHE A 27 4.51 -19.20 -19.36
N LYS A 28 3.54 -19.89 -19.98
CA LYS A 28 2.81 -20.96 -19.32
C LYS A 28 3.71 -22.15 -18.95
N GLU A 29 4.62 -22.54 -19.84
CA GLU A 29 5.60 -23.57 -19.57
C GLU A 29 6.54 -23.17 -18.42
N ASP A 30 7.06 -21.95 -18.43
CA ASP A 30 7.92 -21.43 -17.35
C ASP A 30 7.16 -21.43 -16.00
N MET A 31 5.89 -21.01 -15.97
CA MET A 31 5.09 -21.03 -14.73
C MET A 31 4.83 -22.44 -14.22
N ALA A 32 4.56 -23.40 -15.10
CA ALA A 32 4.41 -24.80 -14.73
C ALA A 32 5.71 -25.38 -14.14
N ASN A 33 6.85 -25.10 -14.77
CA ASN A 33 8.16 -25.52 -14.27
C ASN A 33 8.48 -24.93 -12.88
N ILE A 34 8.17 -23.63 -12.65
CA ILE A 34 8.34 -23.00 -11.34
C ILE A 34 7.42 -23.66 -10.29
N GLN A 35 6.19 -23.99 -10.66
CA GLN A 35 5.27 -24.67 -9.75
C GLN A 35 5.74 -26.06 -9.36
N ASP A 36 6.30 -26.81 -10.30
CA ASP A 36 6.88 -28.13 -10.04
C ASP A 36 8.12 -28.03 -9.12
N GLU A 37 9.00 -27.06 -9.38
CA GLU A 37 10.16 -26.78 -8.54
C GLU A 37 9.77 -26.38 -7.12
N LEU A 38 8.75 -25.53 -6.95
CA LEU A 38 8.18 -25.18 -5.65
C LEU A 38 7.63 -26.41 -4.94
N SER A 39 6.94 -27.28 -5.65
CA SER A 39 6.38 -28.53 -5.08
C SER A 39 7.48 -29.44 -4.56
N MET A 40 8.59 -29.56 -5.29
CA MET A 40 9.77 -30.32 -4.84
C MET A 40 10.44 -29.68 -3.63
N TYR A 41 10.58 -28.34 -3.63
CA TYR A 41 11.12 -27.59 -2.50
C TYR A 41 10.30 -27.80 -1.22
N LEU A 42 8.98 -27.66 -1.30
CA LEU A 42 8.08 -27.89 -0.16
C LEU A 42 8.14 -29.33 0.35
N SER A 43 8.18 -30.30 -0.56
CA SER A 43 8.32 -31.71 -0.22
C SER A 43 9.63 -32.02 0.51
N LYS A 44 10.72 -31.40 0.06
CA LYS A 44 12.03 -31.52 0.73
C LYS A 44 11.97 -30.91 2.14
N LYS A 45 11.44 -29.69 2.30
CA LYS A 45 11.29 -29.04 3.62
C LYS A 45 10.46 -29.90 4.59
N TYR A 46 9.38 -30.50 4.09
CA TYR A 46 8.58 -31.44 4.88
C TYR A 46 9.38 -32.71 5.26
N THR A 47 10.14 -33.26 4.34
CA THR A 47 10.93 -34.48 4.59
C THR A 47 12.07 -34.20 5.59
N ASP A 48 12.71 -33.02 5.48
CA ASP A 48 13.82 -32.64 6.36
C ASP A 48 13.37 -32.40 7.80
N ASN A 49 12.16 -31.85 8.01
CA ASN A 49 11.61 -31.58 9.34
C ASN A 49 10.07 -31.70 9.41
N PRO A 50 9.51 -32.92 9.42
CA PRO A 50 8.06 -33.13 9.34
C PRO A 50 7.27 -32.51 10.51
N THR A 51 7.88 -32.39 11.69
CA THR A 51 7.19 -31.93 12.91
C THR A 51 7.12 -30.41 13.03
N GLU A 52 8.00 -29.70 12.34
CA GLU A 52 8.06 -28.24 12.35
C GLU A 52 7.67 -27.62 10.99
N PHE A 53 7.38 -28.48 9.99
CA PHE A 53 6.99 -27.97 8.68
C PHE A 53 5.61 -27.33 8.73
N GLU A 54 5.60 -26.03 8.44
CA GLU A 54 4.39 -25.25 8.28
C GLU A 54 4.42 -24.55 6.92
N LYS A 55 3.58 -25.01 6.00
CA LYS A 55 3.53 -24.48 4.63
C LYS A 55 3.29 -22.98 4.60
N SER A 56 2.42 -22.48 5.49
CA SER A 56 2.09 -21.06 5.63
C SER A 56 3.26 -20.18 6.08
N SER A 57 4.32 -20.77 6.65
CA SER A 57 5.54 -20.02 7.00
C SER A 57 6.47 -19.77 5.82
N ILE A 58 6.24 -20.43 4.68
CA ILE A 58 7.12 -20.36 3.51
C ILE A 58 6.79 -19.15 2.64
N ASN A 59 7.66 -18.15 2.72
CA ASN A 59 7.57 -16.93 1.93
C ASN A 59 8.92 -16.66 1.25
N LEU A 60 8.93 -16.57 -0.09
CA LEU A 60 10.14 -16.36 -0.89
C LEU A 60 9.90 -15.27 -1.93
N SER A 61 10.87 -14.38 -2.10
CA SER A 61 10.83 -13.31 -3.11
C SER A 61 12.22 -12.89 -3.57
N GLY A 62 12.30 -12.20 -4.69
CA GLY A 62 13.54 -11.63 -5.22
C GLY A 62 14.66 -12.64 -5.36
N ASP A 63 15.88 -12.25 -5.00
CA ASP A 63 17.07 -13.10 -5.11
C ASP A 63 17.06 -14.28 -4.13
N GLY A 64 16.43 -14.14 -2.97
CA GLY A 64 16.21 -15.25 -2.03
C GLY A 64 15.36 -16.35 -2.64
N MET A 65 14.31 -16.01 -3.38
CA MET A 65 13.50 -16.97 -4.12
C MET A 65 14.33 -17.65 -5.23
N VAL A 66 15.13 -16.89 -5.98
CA VAL A 66 15.97 -17.45 -7.05
C VAL A 66 16.99 -18.46 -6.52
N THR A 67 17.49 -18.26 -5.30
CA THR A 67 18.42 -19.20 -4.65
C THR A 67 17.77 -20.56 -4.39
N GLU A 68 16.53 -20.54 -3.93
CA GLU A 68 15.78 -21.77 -3.59
C GLU A 68 15.05 -22.38 -4.80
N LEU A 69 14.62 -21.54 -5.73
CA LEU A 69 13.87 -21.86 -6.93
C LEU A 69 14.51 -21.21 -8.16
N PRO A 70 15.60 -21.77 -8.72
CA PRO A 70 16.36 -21.17 -9.84
C PRO A 70 15.53 -20.87 -11.09
N SER A 71 14.47 -21.60 -11.36
CA SER A 71 13.56 -21.36 -12.49
C SER A 71 12.86 -20.00 -12.41
N THR A 72 12.81 -19.37 -11.23
CA THR A 72 12.20 -18.06 -11.02
C THR A 72 13.07 -16.89 -11.49
N LYS A 73 14.33 -17.12 -11.87
CA LYS A 73 15.30 -16.06 -12.20
C LYS A 73 14.78 -15.02 -13.20
N LYS A 74 14.11 -15.46 -14.24
CA LYS A 74 13.52 -14.62 -15.29
C LYS A 74 12.30 -13.82 -14.77
N TYR A 75 11.66 -14.30 -13.73
CA TYR A 75 10.39 -13.81 -13.21
C TYR A 75 10.45 -13.30 -11.77
N LYS A 76 11.64 -13.09 -11.22
CA LYS A 76 11.84 -12.72 -9.80
C LYS A 76 11.09 -11.46 -9.33
N GLU A 77 10.79 -10.55 -10.27
CA GLU A 77 9.99 -9.34 -10.01
C GLU A 77 8.49 -9.58 -10.26
N LYS A 78 8.15 -10.64 -11.00
CA LYS A 78 6.78 -10.91 -11.47
C LYS A 78 6.03 -11.92 -10.62
N VAL A 79 6.75 -12.79 -9.93
CA VAL A 79 6.19 -13.82 -9.05
C VAL A 79 6.91 -13.86 -7.72
N SER A 80 6.26 -14.43 -6.73
CA SER A 80 6.82 -14.75 -5.42
C SER A 80 6.15 -15.99 -4.86
N VAL A 81 6.68 -16.54 -3.76
CA VAL A 81 5.98 -17.56 -2.98
C VAL A 81 5.42 -16.89 -1.74
N PHE A 82 4.14 -17.05 -1.52
CA PHE A 82 3.43 -16.56 -0.35
C PHE A 82 2.65 -17.70 0.30
N GLU A 83 2.94 -17.96 1.57
CA GLU A 83 2.34 -19.06 2.33
C GLU A 83 2.43 -20.40 1.58
N GLY A 84 3.60 -20.64 0.96
CA GLY A 84 3.88 -21.84 0.18
C GLY A 84 3.13 -21.96 -1.15
N ASN A 85 2.52 -20.90 -1.65
CA ASN A 85 1.86 -20.87 -2.95
C ASN A 85 2.58 -19.90 -3.88
N LEU A 86 2.69 -20.28 -5.16
CA LEU A 86 3.19 -19.36 -6.18
C LEU A 86 2.13 -18.28 -6.44
N VAL A 87 2.52 -17.03 -6.34
CA VAL A 87 1.64 -15.87 -6.53
C VAL A 87 2.24 -14.87 -7.50
N LYS A 88 1.39 -14.16 -8.24
CA LYS A 88 1.82 -13.12 -9.17
C LYS A 88 1.91 -11.75 -8.50
N ASN A 89 2.92 -10.96 -8.88
CA ASN A 89 2.99 -9.56 -8.54
C ASN A 89 2.13 -8.75 -9.53
N ASN A 90 0.97 -8.29 -9.09
CA ASN A 90 -0.03 -7.65 -9.94
C ASN A 90 0.46 -6.35 -10.62
N SER A 91 1.43 -5.64 -10.06
CA SER A 91 1.99 -4.42 -10.65
C SER A 91 3.06 -4.70 -11.71
N LYS A 92 3.68 -5.87 -11.68
CA LYS A 92 4.81 -6.23 -12.56
C LYS A 92 4.43 -7.17 -13.71
N VAL A 93 3.24 -7.77 -13.66
CA VAL A 93 2.68 -8.59 -14.72
C VAL A 93 1.66 -7.79 -15.55
N ASN A 94 1.72 -7.90 -16.87
CA ASN A 94 0.73 -7.28 -17.75
C ASN A 94 -0.58 -8.08 -17.78
N SER A 95 -1.60 -7.57 -18.49
CA SER A 95 -2.94 -8.20 -18.58
C SER A 95 -2.91 -9.61 -19.14
N ASP A 96 -2.09 -9.87 -20.16
CA ASP A 96 -1.98 -11.18 -20.80
C ASP A 96 -1.27 -12.17 -19.84
N GLU A 97 -0.17 -11.74 -19.22
CA GLU A 97 0.55 -12.54 -18.22
C GLU A 97 -0.32 -12.90 -17.01
N LYS A 98 -1.17 -11.97 -16.54
CA LYS A 98 -2.15 -12.25 -15.48
C LYS A 98 -3.12 -13.35 -15.88
N LYS A 99 -3.65 -13.26 -17.09
CA LYS A 99 -4.56 -14.27 -17.66
C LYS A 99 -3.84 -15.63 -17.74
N TRP A 100 -2.67 -15.69 -18.36
CA TRP A 100 -1.90 -16.91 -18.55
C TRP A 100 -1.46 -17.54 -17.22
N PHE A 101 -1.07 -16.72 -16.24
CA PHE A 101 -0.75 -17.18 -14.89
C PHE A 101 -1.96 -17.90 -14.25
N ASN A 102 -3.13 -17.26 -14.32
CA ASN A 102 -4.35 -17.83 -13.74
C ASN A 102 -4.79 -19.13 -14.42
N GLU A 103 -4.49 -19.30 -15.71
CA GLU A 103 -4.80 -20.53 -16.45
C GLU A 103 -3.92 -21.71 -16.03
N VAL A 104 -2.68 -21.47 -15.60
CA VAL A 104 -1.71 -22.52 -15.21
C VAL A 104 -1.70 -22.76 -13.71
N ILE A 105 -1.58 -21.71 -12.94
CA ILE A 105 -1.39 -21.77 -11.48
C ILE A 105 -2.72 -21.65 -10.73
N GLY A 106 -3.71 -21.04 -11.36
CA GLY A 106 -4.95 -20.67 -10.71
C GLY A 106 -4.94 -19.23 -10.20
N ASN A 107 -6.07 -18.81 -9.66
CA ASN A 107 -6.20 -17.47 -9.10
C ASN A 107 -5.66 -17.43 -7.65
N THR A 108 -4.37 -17.68 -7.51
CA THR A 108 -3.69 -17.56 -6.21
C THR A 108 -3.54 -16.10 -5.86
N SER A 109 -3.79 -15.78 -4.61
CA SER A 109 -3.73 -14.43 -4.06
C SER A 109 -2.63 -14.35 -2.99
N ASN A 110 -1.94 -13.23 -2.95
CA ASN A 110 -1.05 -12.87 -1.86
C ASN A 110 -1.79 -12.10 -0.74
N VAL A 111 -3.11 -12.07 -0.78
CA VAL A 111 -3.95 -11.50 0.27
C VAL A 111 -4.17 -12.56 1.33
N LYS A 112 -3.79 -12.27 2.56
CA LYS A 112 -4.03 -13.14 3.72
C LYS A 112 -5.52 -13.44 3.87
N GLU A 113 -5.86 -14.60 4.38
CA GLU A 113 -7.26 -15.03 4.55
C GLU A 113 -8.06 -14.01 5.35
N GLU A 114 -7.50 -13.50 6.44
CA GLU A 114 -8.13 -12.49 7.30
C GLU A 114 -8.33 -11.11 6.64
N TRP A 115 -7.74 -10.90 5.45
CA TRP A 115 -7.82 -9.64 4.70
C TRP A 115 -8.73 -9.72 3.47
N GLN A 116 -9.18 -10.92 3.08
CA GLN A 116 -9.88 -11.12 1.81
C GLN A 116 -11.18 -10.33 1.66
N ASP A 117 -11.82 -9.99 2.77
CA ASP A 117 -13.06 -9.21 2.75
C ASP A 117 -12.82 -7.74 2.41
N THR A 118 -11.67 -7.17 2.80
CA THR A 118 -11.37 -5.73 2.69
C THR A 118 -10.28 -5.39 1.70
N ILE A 119 -9.32 -6.31 1.48
CA ILE A 119 -8.13 -6.08 0.66
C ILE A 119 -8.31 -6.71 -0.73
N ALA A 120 -8.00 -5.93 -1.76
CA ALA A 120 -8.04 -6.36 -3.15
C ALA A 120 -6.74 -7.05 -3.60
N SER A 121 -5.59 -6.56 -3.13
CA SER A 121 -4.26 -7.07 -3.49
C SER A 121 -3.23 -6.65 -2.45
N VAL A 122 -2.07 -7.28 -2.51
CA VAL A 122 -0.89 -6.88 -1.72
C VAL A 122 0.23 -6.54 -2.70
N GLU A 123 0.86 -5.39 -2.49
CA GLU A 123 2.00 -4.92 -3.27
C GLU A 123 3.16 -4.60 -2.33
N ASP A 124 4.32 -5.21 -2.53
CA ASP A 124 5.49 -5.06 -1.65
C ASP A 124 5.18 -5.27 -0.15
N GLY A 125 4.30 -6.23 0.15
CA GLY A 125 3.83 -6.52 1.50
C GLY A 125 2.81 -5.51 2.06
N VAL A 126 2.42 -4.50 1.29
CA VAL A 126 1.43 -3.48 1.69
C VAL A 126 0.04 -3.88 1.19
N PRO A 127 -0.96 -3.94 2.08
CA PRO A 127 -2.33 -4.27 1.69
C PRO A 127 -2.99 -3.11 0.94
N ILE A 128 -3.52 -3.36 -0.25
CA ILE A 128 -4.27 -2.38 -1.05
C ILE A 128 -5.76 -2.67 -0.88
N PRO A 129 -6.53 -1.75 -0.31
CA PRO A 129 -7.96 -1.93 -0.09
C PRO A 129 -8.76 -2.08 -1.38
N LYS A 130 -9.92 -2.74 -1.30
CA LYS A 130 -10.87 -2.75 -2.41
C LYS A 130 -11.32 -1.33 -2.75
N GLY A 131 -11.44 -1.04 -4.05
CA GLY A 131 -11.71 0.32 -4.56
C GLY A 131 -10.45 1.16 -4.83
N PHE A 132 -9.26 0.62 -4.53
CA PHE A 132 -7.99 1.30 -4.81
C PHE A 132 -7.10 0.51 -5.75
N LYS A 133 -6.15 1.22 -6.37
CA LYS A 133 -5.13 0.67 -7.26
C LYS A 133 -3.75 1.18 -6.85
N TYR A 134 -2.75 0.32 -6.94
CA TYR A 134 -1.36 0.73 -6.83
C TYR A 134 -1.02 1.77 -7.89
N LYS A 135 -0.30 2.80 -7.48
CA LYS A 135 0.21 3.83 -8.38
C LYS A 135 1.73 3.77 -8.50
N GLU A 136 2.44 3.94 -7.41
CA GLU A 136 3.91 4.01 -7.40
C GLU A 136 4.49 3.83 -6.00
N GLY A 137 5.82 3.76 -5.90
CA GLY A 137 6.55 3.69 -4.63
C GLY A 137 6.67 2.27 -4.09
N THR A 138 7.31 2.15 -2.94
CA THR A 138 7.54 0.90 -2.21
C THR A 138 7.14 1.07 -0.75
N LYS A 139 7.08 -0.04 -0.02
CA LYS A 139 6.82 -0.01 1.42
C LYS A 139 7.74 0.97 2.17
N ASP A 140 9.02 0.99 1.81
CA ASP A 140 10.04 1.77 2.52
C ASP A 140 10.09 3.23 2.08
N THR A 141 9.72 3.53 0.83
CA THR A 141 9.77 4.88 0.25
C THR A 141 8.42 5.60 0.23
N GLY A 142 7.37 4.95 0.67
CA GLY A 142 6.00 5.42 0.61
C GLY A 142 5.27 4.86 -0.62
N LEU A 143 4.59 3.72 -0.44
CA LEU A 143 3.73 3.15 -1.47
C LEU A 143 2.49 4.00 -1.63
N VAL A 144 2.19 4.39 -2.86
CA VAL A 144 1.05 5.23 -3.21
C VAL A 144 -0.04 4.41 -3.86
N ILE A 145 -1.25 4.57 -3.37
CA ILE A 145 -2.48 4.07 -3.98
C ILE A 145 -3.36 5.21 -4.44
N LYS A 146 -4.28 4.94 -5.35
CA LYS A 146 -5.30 5.89 -5.78
C LYS A 146 -6.67 5.22 -5.91
N ASP A 147 -7.72 6.01 -5.67
CA ASP A 147 -9.11 5.62 -5.96
C ASP A 147 -9.49 5.92 -7.42
N ASP A 148 -10.73 5.59 -7.80
CA ASP A 148 -11.23 5.88 -9.15
C ASP A 148 -11.50 7.39 -9.39
N ASN A 149 -11.52 8.20 -8.32
CA ASN A 149 -11.61 9.66 -8.38
C ASN A 149 -10.23 10.33 -8.42
N GLU A 150 -9.14 9.57 -8.58
CA GLU A 150 -7.76 10.06 -8.61
C GLU A 150 -7.28 10.67 -7.28
N ASN A 151 -7.94 10.41 -6.14
CA ASN A 151 -7.39 10.75 -4.84
C ASN A 151 -6.22 9.80 -4.52
N GLU A 152 -5.14 10.36 -4.00
CA GLU A 152 -3.92 9.62 -3.72
C GLU A 152 -3.63 9.52 -2.22
N PHE A 153 -3.19 8.35 -1.82
CA PHE A 153 -2.86 8.05 -0.42
C PHE A 153 -1.52 7.34 -0.33
N VAL A 154 -0.76 7.63 0.72
CA VAL A 154 0.56 7.08 0.98
C VAL A 154 0.50 6.12 2.15
N TRP A 155 1.10 4.95 1.99
CA TRP A 155 1.26 4.00 3.08
C TRP A 155 2.32 4.44 4.07
N VAL A 156 1.95 4.44 5.34
CA VAL A 156 2.84 4.63 6.48
C VAL A 156 2.94 3.31 7.24
N PRO A 157 4.07 2.60 7.16
CA PRO A 157 4.27 1.37 7.92
C PRO A 157 4.33 1.67 9.41
N ALA A 158 3.59 0.90 10.19
CA ALA A 158 3.57 1.02 11.64
C ALA A 158 3.27 -0.33 12.30
N THR A 159 3.74 -0.48 13.52
CA THR A 159 3.42 -1.61 14.40
C THR A 159 2.70 -1.08 15.63
N GLU A 160 2.13 -1.97 16.43
CA GLU A 160 1.52 -1.61 17.71
C GLU A 160 2.50 -0.80 18.62
N SER A 161 3.81 -1.11 18.55
CA SER A 161 4.83 -0.42 19.34
C SER A 161 5.28 0.92 18.77
N THR A 162 5.16 1.11 17.45
CA THR A 162 5.57 2.35 16.77
C THR A 162 4.41 3.31 16.53
N TYR A 163 3.17 2.84 16.57
CA TYR A 163 1.99 3.66 16.47
C TYR A 163 1.69 4.34 17.82
N ARG A 164 2.29 5.49 18.04
CA ARG A 164 2.22 6.21 19.31
C ARG A 164 2.44 7.70 19.16
N LYS A 165 1.89 8.47 20.10
CA LYS A 165 2.21 9.89 20.25
C LYS A 165 3.67 10.08 20.63
N ASP A 166 4.27 11.13 20.11
CA ASP A 166 5.56 11.61 20.59
C ASP A 166 5.38 12.41 21.87
N THR A 167 5.93 11.89 22.96
CA THR A 167 5.93 12.55 24.26
C THR A 167 7.18 13.42 24.48
N SER A 168 8.10 13.44 23.50
CA SER A 168 9.36 14.19 23.60
C SER A 168 9.22 15.66 23.17
N PHE A 169 8.09 16.05 22.58
CA PHE A 169 7.84 17.45 22.27
C PHE A 169 7.88 18.27 23.57
N PRO A 170 8.79 19.25 23.66
CA PRO A 170 8.78 20.15 24.79
C PRO A 170 7.41 20.80 24.90
N SER A 171 6.83 20.76 26.10
CA SER A 171 5.57 21.41 26.39
C SER A 171 5.71 22.93 26.14
N TRP A 172 5.30 23.37 24.98
CA TRP A 172 5.19 24.80 24.73
C TRP A 172 4.03 25.31 25.59
N ASN A 173 4.35 26.19 26.54
CA ASN A 173 3.36 26.86 27.39
C ASN A 173 2.45 25.96 28.23
N ASN A 174 2.99 24.97 28.93
CA ASN A 174 2.21 24.10 29.82
C ASN A 174 1.09 23.31 29.08
N PHE A 175 1.20 23.12 27.80
CA PHE A 175 0.31 22.22 27.08
C PHE A 175 0.63 20.79 27.51
N THR A 176 -0.17 20.27 28.40
CA THR A 176 -0.22 18.84 28.65
C THR A 176 -1.03 18.22 27.52
N PRO A 177 -0.47 17.34 26.68
CA PRO A 177 -1.29 16.60 25.75
C PRO A 177 -2.34 15.84 26.56
N THR A 178 -3.57 16.27 26.52
CA THR A 178 -4.68 15.49 27.05
C THR A 178 -4.84 14.32 26.10
N GLY A 179 -4.60 13.11 26.59
CA GLY A 179 -4.47 11.90 25.79
C GLY A 179 -5.71 11.42 25.02
N ASP A 180 -6.68 12.26 24.77
CA ASP A 180 -7.89 11.93 24.02
C ASP A 180 -7.81 12.41 22.57
N ASP A 181 -7.06 11.65 21.76
CA ASP A 181 -7.39 11.58 20.35
C ASP A 181 -8.72 10.85 20.23
N THR A 182 -9.81 11.59 20.15
CA THR A 182 -11.10 10.97 19.83
C THR A 182 -11.00 10.42 18.42
N LEU A 183 -11.14 9.11 18.30
CA LEU A 183 -11.19 8.46 17.00
C LEU A 183 -12.32 9.06 16.15
N PRO A 184 -12.14 9.18 14.82
CA PRO A 184 -13.22 9.56 13.92
C PRO A 184 -14.44 8.65 14.12
N ASN A 185 -15.63 9.18 13.87
CA ASN A 185 -16.84 8.37 13.93
C ASN A 185 -16.73 7.18 12.95
N GLY A 186 -17.03 6.00 13.44
CA GLY A 186 -16.96 4.77 12.65
C GLY A 186 -15.62 4.06 12.69
N ILE A 187 -14.55 4.69 13.19
CA ILE A 187 -13.29 4.02 13.49
C ILE A 187 -13.28 3.68 14.96
N THR A 188 -13.37 2.40 15.28
CA THR A 188 -13.49 1.92 16.64
C THR A 188 -12.17 1.66 17.33
N ASP A 189 -11.10 1.33 16.57
CA ASP A 189 -9.78 1.03 17.10
C ASP A 189 -8.69 1.15 16.02
N GLU A 190 -8.06 2.31 15.91
CA GLU A 190 -6.93 2.53 14.99
C GLU A 190 -5.76 1.58 15.30
N THR A 191 -5.49 1.30 16.57
CA THR A 191 -4.38 0.43 16.98
C THR A 191 -4.62 -1.00 16.53
N ALA A 192 -5.86 -1.48 16.60
CA ALA A 192 -6.22 -2.82 16.10
C ALA A 192 -6.01 -2.92 14.58
N ASP A 193 -6.40 -1.90 13.83
CA ASP A 193 -6.20 -1.86 12.38
C ASP A 193 -4.72 -1.79 12.02
N VAL A 194 -3.94 -0.95 12.70
CA VAL A 194 -2.49 -0.90 12.51
C VAL A 194 -1.84 -2.27 12.80
N LYS A 195 -2.26 -2.95 13.85
CA LYS A 195 -1.79 -4.30 14.18
C LYS A 195 -2.18 -5.31 13.11
N LYS A 196 -3.42 -5.25 12.64
CA LYS A 196 -3.95 -6.17 11.64
C LYS A 196 -3.26 -6.01 10.29
N TYR A 197 -3.06 -4.77 9.83
CA TYR A 197 -2.57 -4.48 8.49
C TYR A 197 -1.08 -4.12 8.42
N GLY A 198 -0.46 -3.76 9.54
CA GLY A 198 0.96 -3.39 9.60
C GLY A 198 1.24 -1.93 9.24
N GLY A 199 0.23 -1.06 9.32
CA GLY A 199 0.32 0.36 9.01
C GLY A 199 -1.03 0.98 8.66
N PHE A 200 -0.99 2.17 8.08
CA PHE A 200 -2.17 2.92 7.68
C PHE A 200 -1.88 3.81 6.46
N TYR A 201 -2.92 4.35 5.86
CA TYR A 201 -2.79 5.28 4.75
C TYR A 201 -3.12 6.71 5.18
N ILE A 202 -2.35 7.69 4.66
CA ILE A 202 -2.66 9.10 4.79
C ILE A 202 -2.82 9.74 3.40
N GLY A 203 -3.55 10.86 3.32
CA GLY A 203 -3.59 11.64 2.09
C GLY A 203 -2.18 12.03 1.63
N ARG A 204 -1.87 11.79 0.35
CA ARG A 204 -0.58 12.19 -0.23
C ARG A 204 -0.43 13.71 -0.27
N TYR A 205 -1.53 14.40 -0.43
CA TYR A 205 -1.61 15.85 -0.48
C TYR A 205 -2.48 16.37 0.67
N GLU A 206 -2.24 17.62 1.06
CA GLU A 206 -3.15 18.28 1.97
C GLU A 206 -4.56 18.28 1.38
N ALA A 207 -5.57 18.23 2.27
CA ALA A 207 -6.96 18.23 1.85
C ALA A 207 -7.28 19.45 0.98
N GLY A 208 -7.60 19.18 -0.28
CA GLY A 208 -8.06 20.19 -1.22
C GLY A 208 -9.53 20.54 -0.99
N ILE A 209 -9.95 21.73 -1.42
CA ILE A 209 -11.37 22.10 -1.44
C ILE A 209 -12.13 21.13 -2.35
N PRO A 210 -13.43 20.90 -2.09
CA PRO A 210 -14.23 19.98 -2.90
C PRO A 210 -14.14 20.31 -4.38
N GLU A 211 -14.07 19.27 -5.21
CA GLU A 211 -13.99 19.41 -6.67
C GLU A 211 -15.17 20.27 -7.20
N GLY A 212 -14.84 21.19 -8.08
CA GLY A 212 -15.82 22.15 -8.63
C GLY A 212 -16.13 23.33 -7.72
N ASP A 213 -15.60 23.39 -6.51
CA ASP A 213 -15.71 24.55 -5.62
C ASP A 213 -14.49 25.47 -5.77
N THR A 214 -14.74 26.77 -5.82
CA THR A 214 -13.69 27.78 -5.87
C THR A 214 -13.63 28.62 -4.58
N SER A 215 -14.50 28.36 -3.63
CA SER A 215 -14.65 29.13 -2.41
C SER A 215 -13.97 28.45 -1.22
N THR A 216 -12.93 29.07 -0.68
CA THR A 216 -12.32 28.66 0.58
C THR A 216 -13.22 28.88 1.81
N SER A 217 -14.37 29.54 1.63
CA SER A 217 -15.37 29.74 2.68
C SER A 217 -16.42 28.61 2.75
N ASN A 218 -16.44 27.67 1.81
CA ASN A 218 -17.26 26.48 1.93
C ASN A 218 -16.85 25.69 3.17
N LYS A 219 -17.82 25.30 3.98
CA LYS A 219 -17.63 24.55 5.22
C LYS A 219 -18.16 23.11 5.12
N THR A 220 -18.75 22.76 4.01
CA THR A 220 -19.34 21.46 3.76
C THR A 220 -18.91 20.93 2.41
N GLY A 221 -18.75 19.66 2.29
CA GLY A 221 -18.36 19.01 1.06
C GLY A 221 -17.40 17.86 1.31
N ILE A 222 -16.93 17.27 0.25
CA ILE A 222 -15.99 16.15 0.29
C ILE A 222 -14.62 16.65 -0.14
N PRO A 223 -13.60 16.59 0.73
CA PRO A 223 -12.25 17.03 0.38
C PRO A 223 -11.64 16.08 -0.67
N VAL A 224 -10.61 16.56 -1.35
CA VAL A 224 -9.83 15.76 -2.30
C VAL A 224 -8.37 15.67 -1.84
N SER A 225 -7.69 14.57 -2.19
CA SER A 225 -6.25 14.39 -2.01
C SER A 225 -5.59 14.26 -3.39
N LYS A 226 -5.47 15.39 -4.08
CA LYS A 226 -4.98 15.46 -5.47
C LYS A 226 -3.88 16.50 -5.60
N LYS A 227 -2.99 16.25 -6.56
CA LYS A 227 -1.94 17.21 -6.91
C LYS A 227 -2.53 18.49 -7.49
N ASP A 228 -1.86 19.61 -7.19
CA ASP A 228 -2.19 20.94 -7.72
C ASP A 228 -3.59 21.48 -7.32
N GLU A 229 -4.22 20.90 -6.32
CA GLU A 229 -5.48 21.41 -5.79
C GLU A 229 -5.28 22.53 -4.76
N VAL A 230 -6.27 23.40 -4.64
CA VAL A 230 -6.26 24.45 -3.64
C VAL A 230 -6.51 23.86 -2.26
N VAL A 231 -5.59 24.09 -1.34
CA VAL A 231 -5.73 23.57 0.03
C VAL A 231 -6.95 24.21 0.70
N TRP A 232 -7.76 23.36 1.32
CA TRP A 232 -8.96 23.81 2.02
C TRP A 232 -8.59 24.53 3.32
N THR A 233 -8.78 25.81 3.33
CA THR A 233 -8.51 26.69 4.47
C THR A 233 -9.80 27.25 5.04
N ASN A 234 -9.72 27.95 6.19
CA ASN A 234 -10.85 28.62 6.81
C ASN A 234 -12.03 27.67 7.13
N ILE A 235 -11.73 26.43 7.51
CA ILE A 235 -12.67 25.42 7.99
C ILE A 235 -12.41 25.17 9.48
N ASP A 236 -13.46 25.10 10.28
CA ASP A 236 -13.34 24.74 11.70
C ASP A 236 -13.21 23.22 11.90
N TYR A 237 -12.80 22.82 13.10
CA TYR A 237 -12.59 21.42 13.45
C TYR A 237 -13.81 20.53 13.19
N THR A 238 -15.01 20.98 13.59
CA THR A 238 -16.23 20.19 13.45
C THR A 238 -16.55 19.89 11.99
N ASN A 239 -16.45 20.91 11.15
CA ASN A 239 -16.68 20.76 9.71
C ASN A 239 -15.56 19.96 9.03
N ALA A 240 -14.28 20.21 9.42
CA ALA A 240 -13.15 19.45 8.89
C ALA A 240 -13.28 17.94 9.20
N LYS A 241 -13.63 17.60 10.44
CA LYS A 241 -13.88 16.23 10.86
C LYS A 241 -15.01 15.60 10.05
N ALA A 242 -16.17 16.26 10.00
CA ALA A 242 -17.33 15.73 9.28
C ALA A 242 -17.09 15.58 7.77
N SER A 243 -16.27 16.44 7.18
CA SER A 243 -15.89 16.37 5.76
C SER A 243 -14.90 15.25 5.49
N ALA A 244 -13.89 15.09 6.34
CA ALA A 244 -12.94 14.00 6.24
C ALA A 244 -13.62 12.62 6.33
N GLU A 245 -14.58 12.46 7.22
CA GLU A 245 -15.36 11.23 7.38
C GLU A 245 -16.27 10.90 6.17
N LYS A 246 -16.57 11.88 5.33
CA LYS A 246 -17.34 11.70 4.10
C LYS A 246 -16.50 11.40 2.88
N MET A 247 -15.19 11.59 2.93
CA MET A 247 -14.32 11.45 1.76
C MET A 247 -14.41 10.02 1.19
N ILE A 248 -14.24 9.03 2.05
CA ILE A 248 -14.47 7.62 1.73
C ILE A 248 -15.11 6.97 2.95
N ASN A 249 -16.31 6.47 2.77
CA ASN A 249 -17.01 5.71 3.79
C ASN A 249 -17.78 4.58 3.12
N ASN A 250 -17.17 3.41 3.06
CA ASN A 250 -17.74 2.21 2.50
C ASN A 250 -17.45 1.00 3.40
N GLU A 251 -17.79 -0.18 2.97
CA GLU A 251 -17.58 -1.41 3.76
C GLU A 251 -16.12 -1.82 3.89
N TYR A 252 -15.21 -1.25 3.09
CA TYR A 252 -13.80 -1.63 3.05
C TYR A 252 -12.88 -0.59 3.66
N VAL A 253 -13.22 0.69 3.55
CA VAL A 253 -12.38 1.83 3.95
C VAL A 253 -13.21 2.93 4.57
N GLN A 254 -12.69 3.47 5.64
CA GLN A 254 -13.19 4.69 6.27
C GLN A 254 -12.07 5.72 6.33
N THR A 255 -12.39 6.96 6.04
CA THR A 255 -11.49 8.10 6.22
C THR A 255 -11.91 8.94 7.40
N GLY A 256 -10.96 9.66 7.96
CA GLY A 256 -11.19 10.58 9.06
C GLY A 256 -10.16 11.68 9.09
N LEU A 257 -10.34 12.61 9.99
CA LEU A 257 -9.34 13.62 10.25
C LEU A 257 -8.11 12.94 10.86
N LEU A 258 -6.91 13.29 10.39
CA LEU A 258 -5.68 12.72 10.88
C LEU A 258 -5.53 12.95 12.39
N THR A 259 -5.32 11.88 13.14
CA THR A 259 -5.12 11.94 14.59
C THR A 259 -3.69 12.39 14.94
N GLY A 260 -3.49 12.88 16.16
CA GLY A 260 -2.15 13.23 16.64
C GLY A 260 -1.20 12.04 16.65
N THR A 261 -1.70 10.86 17.01
CA THR A 261 -0.91 9.61 16.99
C THR A 261 -0.47 9.24 15.58
N ALA A 262 -1.37 9.30 14.60
CA ALA A 262 -1.04 9.02 13.21
C ALA A 262 -0.06 10.06 12.64
N TRP A 263 -0.23 11.33 13.00
CA TRP A 263 0.71 12.40 12.62
C TRP A 263 2.12 12.17 13.15
N ASP A 264 2.26 11.93 14.45
CA ASP A 264 3.57 11.70 15.08
C ASP A 264 4.24 10.45 14.51
N THR A 265 3.48 9.37 14.32
CA THR A 265 3.98 8.15 13.67
C THR A 265 4.46 8.43 12.23
N THR A 266 3.72 9.24 11.47
CA THR A 266 4.13 9.63 10.12
C THR A 266 5.42 10.43 10.14
N CYS A 267 5.56 11.40 11.04
CA CYS A 267 6.78 12.20 11.19
C CYS A 267 8.00 11.32 11.52
N HIS A 268 7.85 10.39 12.45
CA HIS A 268 8.92 9.44 12.79
C HIS A 268 9.31 8.53 11.62
N TRP A 269 8.32 8.06 10.86
CA TRP A 269 8.60 7.26 9.66
C TRP A 269 9.36 8.08 8.60
N ILE A 270 8.95 9.32 8.35
CA ILE A 270 9.65 10.21 7.41
C ILE A 270 11.09 10.46 7.87
N GLU A 271 11.32 10.75 9.16
CA GLU A 271 12.66 10.93 9.72
C GLU A 271 13.55 9.70 9.51
N GLY A 272 13.02 8.51 9.76
CA GLY A 272 13.73 7.25 9.56
C GLY A 272 14.02 6.95 8.08
N SER A 273 13.05 7.17 7.21
CA SER A 273 13.14 6.84 5.79
C SER A 273 14.00 7.83 4.99
N LEU A 274 14.07 9.09 5.43
CA LEU A 274 14.81 10.15 4.75
C LEU A 274 16.14 10.49 5.42
N SER A 275 16.72 9.58 6.18
CA SER A 275 18.00 9.78 6.90
C SER A 275 19.12 10.29 5.98
N SER A 276 19.14 9.89 4.72
CA SER A 276 20.14 10.32 3.73
C SER A 276 20.09 11.82 3.39
N ILE A 277 18.97 12.49 3.67
CA ILE A 277 18.80 13.92 3.38
C ILE A 277 18.66 14.77 4.65
N ASN A 278 19.04 14.23 5.81
CA ASN A 278 18.90 14.88 7.11
C ASN A 278 17.45 15.36 7.37
N ALA A 279 16.51 14.44 7.25
CA ALA A 279 15.08 14.74 7.37
C ALA A 279 14.70 15.32 8.73
N SER A 280 15.32 14.84 9.82
CA SER A 280 15.10 15.39 11.16
C SER A 280 15.31 16.90 11.23
N ALA A 281 16.43 17.40 10.69
CA ALA A 281 16.70 18.82 10.67
C ALA A 281 15.68 19.59 9.82
N LYS A 282 15.20 18.99 8.74
CA LYS A 282 14.22 19.59 7.86
C LYS A 282 12.81 19.59 8.49
N LEU A 283 12.42 18.53 9.15
CA LEU A 283 11.13 18.47 9.85
C LEU A 283 11.09 19.43 11.06
N ALA A 284 12.22 19.64 11.70
CA ALA A 284 12.34 20.64 12.77
C ALA A 284 12.24 22.09 12.27
N ASP A 285 12.54 22.35 10.99
CA ASP A 285 12.43 23.68 10.36
C ASP A 285 11.29 23.69 9.34
N SER A 286 10.14 24.14 9.79
CA SER A 286 8.93 24.23 8.97
C SER A 286 9.06 25.13 7.73
N ARG A 287 10.12 25.88 7.58
CA ARG A 287 10.39 26.67 6.36
C ARG A 287 10.52 25.80 5.11
N TYR A 288 10.91 24.55 5.26
CA TYR A 288 11.07 23.62 4.15
C TYR A 288 9.87 22.68 3.98
N TYR A 289 9.13 22.45 5.07
CA TYR A 289 7.99 21.54 5.10
C TYR A 289 6.83 22.22 5.80
N GLY A 290 5.75 22.32 5.14
CA GLY A 290 4.57 22.91 5.70
C GLY A 290 4.22 24.26 5.07
N ASN A 291 3.13 24.78 5.51
CA ASN A 291 2.43 25.87 4.91
C ASN A 291 2.18 26.96 5.92
N TYR A 292 3.14 27.79 6.13
CA TYR A 292 2.97 28.95 6.96
C TYR A 292 3.45 30.22 6.24
N LYS A 293 3.10 31.37 6.77
CA LYS A 293 3.24 32.67 6.12
C LYS A 293 4.64 32.97 5.53
N ASN A 294 5.70 32.46 6.11
CA ASN A 294 7.08 32.71 5.69
C ASN A 294 7.76 31.43 5.15
N SER A 295 6.98 30.46 4.73
CA SER A 295 7.49 29.21 4.17
C SER A 295 8.31 29.49 2.91
N LEU A 296 9.47 28.84 2.77
CA LEU A 296 10.26 28.81 1.54
C LEU A 296 9.67 27.85 0.50
N SER A 297 8.62 27.14 0.85
CA SER A 297 7.83 26.38 -0.13
C SER A 297 7.31 27.39 -1.18
N PRO A 298 7.25 27.00 -2.46
CA PRO A 298 6.69 27.83 -3.52
C PRO A 298 5.22 28.20 -3.33
N ALA A 299 4.61 27.77 -2.24
CA ALA A 299 3.35 28.26 -1.77
C ALA A 299 3.51 29.74 -1.44
N ASN A 300 3.18 30.54 -2.38
CA ASN A 300 3.25 31.97 -2.32
C ASN A 300 2.29 32.56 -1.29
N GLU A 301 2.63 33.73 -0.83
CA GLU A 301 2.00 34.50 0.22
C GLU A 301 0.54 34.90 -0.03
N ASN A 302 -0.03 34.53 -1.16
CA ASN A 302 -1.40 34.92 -1.54
C ASN A 302 -2.34 33.72 -1.44
N SER A 303 -3.40 33.88 -0.68
CA SER A 303 -4.54 33.00 -0.62
C SER A 303 -4.96 32.50 -2.02
N GLY A 304 -5.17 31.23 -2.17
CA GLY A 304 -5.58 30.64 -3.45
C GLY A 304 -4.48 29.82 -4.15
N ILE A 305 -3.53 29.34 -3.41
CA ILE A 305 -2.34 28.73 -3.93
C ILE A 305 -2.53 27.24 -4.15
N LYS A 306 -2.24 26.85 -5.38
CA LYS A 306 -1.97 25.49 -5.74
C LYS A 306 -0.61 25.10 -5.19
N ARG A 307 -0.55 24.02 -4.44
CA ARG A 307 0.71 23.43 -4.04
C ARG A 307 1.13 22.43 -5.07
N THR A 308 2.30 22.62 -5.59
CA THR A 308 3.03 21.56 -6.26
C THR A 308 3.82 20.82 -5.18
N ALA A 309 3.53 19.53 -4.99
CA ALA A 309 4.35 18.65 -4.18
C ALA A 309 5.70 18.43 -4.87
#